data_15bf99989a4a9d7b6d7b6b66b3eec15b
#
_entry.id   15bf99989a4a9d7b6d7b6b66b3eec15b
#
_cell.length_a   1.000
_cell.length_b   1.000
_cell.length_c   1.000
_cell.angle_alpha   90.00
_cell.angle_beta   90.00
_cell.angle_gamma   90.00
#
_symmetry.space_group_name_H-M   'P 1'
#
loop_
_entity.id
_entity.type
_entity.pdbx_description
1 polymer ?
#
loop_
_entity_poly.entity_id
_entity_poly.type
_entity_poly.pdbx_seq_one_letter_code
_entity_poly.pdbx_strand_id
1 'polypeptide(L)'
;MTVIKINSETIFTNLYNKAIEIGCKATLNEPLCNHTSFKTGGACPVLVEPCSTNQLVEILKFIKANNIPYTVMGNGTNLLALDCGLDKAVIKISDAMSEISLVDNETILCSAGTKMVTLCKFALENSLSGLEFA
;
A
#
# COMPACT_ATOMS: atom_id res chain seq x y z
N MET A 1 11.47 33.35 -17.69
CA MET A 1 10.93 32.00 -17.42
C MET A 1 11.32 31.65 -15.98
N THR A 2 10.38 31.70 -15.05
CA THR A 2 10.65 31.42 -13.63
C THR A 2 10.54 29.92 -13.41
N VAL A 3 11.65 29.23 -13.20
CA VAL A 3 11.65 27.82 -12.81
C VAL A 3 11.35 27.77 -11.31
N ILE A 4 10.10 27.50 -10.95
CA ILE A 4 9.74 27.19 -9.57
C ILE A 4 10.22 25.76 -9.30
N LYS A 5 11.34 25.60 -8.58
CA LYS A 5 11.69 24.34 -7.95
C LYS A 5 10.63 24.05 -6.88
N ILE A 6 9.68 23.18 -7.19
CA ILE A 6 8.81 22.62 -6.17
C ILE A 6 9.72 21.78 -5.27
N ASN A 7 9.85 22.20 -4.02
CA ASN A 7 10.67 21.49 -3.05
C ASN A 7 10.08 20.09 -2.86
N SER A 8 10.88 19.04 -2.90
CA SER A 8 10.41 17.66 -2.78
C SER A 8 9.58 17.44 -1.51
N GLU A 9 9.89 18.14 -0.41
CA GLU A 9 9.09 18.12 0.82
C GLU A 9 7.65 18.61 0.60
N THR A 10 7.45 19.62 -0.27
CA THR A 10 6.11 20.17 -0.54
C THR A 10 5.19 19.17 -1.26
N ILE A 11 5.73 18.38 -2.20
CA ILE A 11 4.90 17.42 -2.96
C ILE A 11 4.39 16.27 -2.06
N PHE A 12 5.23 15.79 -1.15
CA PHE A 12 4.84 14.73 -0.21
C PHE A 12 3.87 15.25 0.87
N THR A 13 4.04 16.49 1.32
CA THR A 13 3.09 17.16 2.21
C THR A 13 1.72 17.36 1.53
N ASN A 14 1.71 17.72 0.25
CA ASN A 14 0.47 17.83 -0.52
C ASN A 14 -0.23 16.47 -0.67
N LEU A 15 0.52 15.39 -0.90
CA LEU A 15 -0.03 14.05 -0.93
C LEU A 15 -0.60 13.64 0.43
N TYR A 16 0.10 13.94 1.52
CA TYR A 16 -0.38 13.72 2.88
C TYR A 16 -1.73 14.42 3.11
N ASN A 17 -1.81 15.72 2.80
CA ASN A 17 -3.03 16.51 2.96
C ASN A 17 -4.19 15.94 2.13
N LYS A 18 -3.90 15.54 0.87
CA LYS A 18 -4.89 14.88 0.01
C LYS A 18 -5.36 13.55 0.59
N ALA A 19 -4.47 12.76 1.14
CA ALA A 19 -4.81 11.48 1.78
C ALA A 19 -5.74 11.69 2.99
N ILE A 20 -5.43 12.66 3.85
CA ILE A 20 -6.28 13.00 5.01
C ILE A 20 -7.65 13.52 4.55
N GLU A 21 -7.69 14.40 3.55
CA GLU A 21 -8.94 14.95 2.99
C GLU A 21 -9.94 13.85 2.56
N ILE A 22 -9.44 12.78 1.94
CA ILE A 22 -10.28 11.67 1.46
C ILE A 22 -10.44 10.55 2.50
N GLY A 23 -9.97 10.75 3.74
CA GLY A 23 -10.12 9.81 4.85
C GLY A 23 -9.17 8.62 4.83
N CYS A 24 -8.05 8.69 4.10
CA CYS A 24 -6.98 7.71 4.21
C CYS A 24 -6.17 7.94 5.49
N LYS A 25 -5.67 6.85 6.08
CA LYS A 25 -4.60 6.96 7.05
C LYS A 25 -3.30 7.33 6.32
N ALA A 26 -2.62 8.36 6.81
CA ALA A 26 -1.33 8.78 6.28
C ALA A 26 -0.40 9.26 7.39
N THR A 27 0.91 9.09 7.19
CA THR A 27 1.95 9.49 8.14
C THR A 27 3.13 10.07 7.37
N LEU A 28 3.63 11.21 7.82
CA LEU A 28 4.86 11.83 7.29
C LEU A 28 6.09 11.26 7.99
N ASN A 29 7.20 11.15 7.24
CA ASN A 29 8.49 10.66 7.75
C ASN A 29 8.39 9.33 8.50
N GLU A 30 7.60 8.38 7.96
CA GLU A 30 7.32 7.11 8.61
C GLU A 30 8.48 6.11 8.46
N PRO A 31 9.04 5.60 9.57
CA PRO A 31 10.07 4.57 9.53
C PRO A 31 9.51 3.25 8.98
N LEU A 32 10.11 2.73 7.90
CA LEU A 32 9.67 1.49 7.26
C LEU A 32 9.89 0.25 8.14
N CYS A 33 10.81 0.30 9.09
CA CYS A 33 11.00 -0.77 10.08
C CYS A 33 9.72 -1.09 10.88
N ASN A 34 8.78 -0.14 11.00
CA ASN A 34 7.47 -0.37 11.63
C ASN A 34 6.54 -1.22 10.75
N HIS A 35 6.85 -1.35 9.46
CA HIS A 35 6.01 -1.97 8.43
C HIS A 35 6.65 -3.17 7.75
N THR A 36 7.83 -3.61 8.18
CA THR A 36 8.53 -4.77 7.64
C THR A 36 8.69 -5.86 8.69
N SER A 37 8.60 -7.13 8.29
CA SER A 37 8.83 -8.26 9.19
C SER A 37 10.27 -8.34 9.66
N PHE A 38 11.23 -7.89 8.86
CA PHE A 38 12.65 -7.84 9.21
C PHE A 38 13.01 -6.73 10.20
N LYS A 39 12.04 -5.81 10.49
CA LYS A 39 12.26 -4.67 11.39
C LYS A 39 13.42 -3.77 10.97
N THR A 40 13.68 -3.69 9.68
CA THR A 40 14.67 -2.81 9.05
C THR A 40 14.00 -1.80 8.14
N GLY A 41 14.68 -0.69 7.90
CA GLY A 41 14.29 0.35 6.98
C GLY A 41 14.14 1.73 7.62
N GLY A 42 14.81 2.70 7.03
CA GLY A 42 14.70 4.11 7.39
C GLY A 42 13.37 4.72 6.95
N ALA A 43 13.23 6.03 7.12
CA ALA A 43 11.97 6.72 6.86
C ALA A 43 11.66 6.84 5.36
N CYS A 44 10.37 6.84 5.04
CA CYS A 44 9.84 7.36 3.79
C CYS A 44 9.17 8.73 4.01
N PRO A 45 9.15 9.63 3.01
CA PRO A 45 8.58 10.96 3.17
C PRO A 45 7.12 10.97 3.58
N VAL A 46 6.34 10.06 3.01
CA VAL A 46 4.94 9.84 3.35
C VAL A 46 4.54 8.39 3.11
N LEU A 47 3.84 7.80 4.07
CA LEU A 47 3.19 6.51 3.93
C LEU A 47 1.68 6.74 3.94
N VAL A 48 0.97 6.17 2.96
CA VAL A 48 -0.49 6.26 2.82
C VAL A 48 -1.08 4.85 2.83
N GLU A 49 -2.10 4.64 3.67
CA GLU A 49 -2.82 3.37 3.79
C GLU A 49 -4.29 3.59 3.37
N PRO A 50 -4.64 3.38 2.09
CA PRO A 50 -6.04 3.40 1.67
C PRO A 50 -6.79 2.19 2.24
N CYS A 51 -8.08 2.38 2.58
CA CYS A 51 -8.95 1.31 3.06
C CYS A 51 -10.07 0.95 2.08
N SER A 52 -10.06 1.53 0.89
CA SER A 52 -10.99 1.18 -0.19
C SER A 52 -10.36 1.40 -1.57
N THR A 53 -10.91 0.72 -2.57
CA THR A 53 -10.51 0.90 -3.98
C THR A 53 -10.70 2.35 -4.44
N ASN A 54 -11.78 3.02 -4.01
CA ASN A 54 -12.02 4.42 -4.38
C ASN A 54 -10.93 5.34 -3.84
N GLN A 55 -10.54 5.19 -2.57
CA GLN A 55 -9.44 5.95 -1.99
C GLN A 55 -8.12 5.68 -2.71
N LEU A 56 -7.81 4.41 -3.02
CA LEU A 56 -6.61 4.06 -3.77
C LEU A 56 -6.57 4.74 -5.15
N VAL A 57 -7.69 4.71 -5.87
CA VAL A 57 -7.82 5.37 -7.19
C VAL A 57 -7.59 6.87 -7.09
N GLU A 58 -8.19 7.55 -6.10
CA GLU A 58 -8.01 8.99 -5.89
C GLU A 58 -6.55 9.34 -5.56
N ILE A 59 -5.89 8.57 -4.70
CA ILE A 59 -4.46 8.74 -4.37
C ILE A 59 -3.59 8.56 -5.61
N LEU A 60 -3.82 7.51 -6.40
CA LEU A 60 -3.01 7.24 -7.60
C LEU A 60 -3.23 8.29 -8.69
N LYS A 61 -4.45 8.82 -8.85
CA LYS A 61 -4.73 9.95 -9.75
C LYS A 61 -3.95 11.20 -9.31
N PHE A 62 -3.98 11.53 -8.01
CA PHE A 62 -3.23 12.66 -7.46
C PHE A 62 -1.72 12.52 -7.66
N ILE A 63 -1.18 11.33 -7.36
CA ILE A 63 0.24 10.99 -7.57
C ILE A 63 0.66 11.20 -9.01
N LYS A 64 -0.13 10.67 -9.97
CA LYS A 64 0.15 10.80 -11.40
C LYS A 64 0.07 12.24 -11.88
N ALA A 65 -0.96 12.98 -11.47
CA ALA A 65 -1.16 14.39 -11.85
C ALA A 65 -0.02 15.31 -11.37
N ASN A 66 0.63 14.96 -10.25
CA ASN A 66 1.69 15.75 -9.65
C ASN A 66 3.09 15.14 -9.84
N ASN A 67 3.23 14.07 -10.64
CA ASN A 67 4.49 13.35 -10.90
C ASN A 67 5.24 12.96 -9.60
N ILE A 68 4.51 12.52 -8.57
CA ILE A 68 5.09 12.12 -7.29
C ILE A 68 5.74 10.73 -7.43
N PRO A 69 7.02 10.56 -7.08
CA PRO A 69 7.63 9.24 -7.06
C PRO A 69 7.01 8.39 -5.95
N TYR A 70 6.61 7.17 -6.26
CA TYR A 70 5.97 6.27 -5.31
C TYR A 70 6.36 4.81 -5.51
N THR A 71 6.10 4.02 -4.49
CA THR A 71 6.15 2.56 -4.53
C THR A 71 4.95 1.99 -3.78
N VAL A 72 4.56 0.77 -4.12
CA VAL A 72 3.47 0.06 -3.45
C VAL A 72 4.06 -1.08 -2.63
N MET A 73 3.56 -1.27 -1.42
CA MET A 73 3.89 -2.42 -0.58
C MET A 73 2.63 -3.06 0.01
N GLY A 74 2.70 -4.33 0.30
CA GLY A 74 1.71 -5.04 1.13
C GLY A 74 2.10 -5.00 2.61
N ASN A 75 1.95 -6.13 3.29
CA ASN A 75 2.27 -6.27 4.71
C ASN A 75 3.79 -6.31 5.04
N GLY A 76 4.67 -6.12 4.06
CA GLY A 76 6.10 -6.03 4.26
C GLY A 76 6.77 -7.34 4.76
N THR A 77 6.16 -8.49 4.49
CA THR A 77 6.64 -9.79 4.97
C THR A 77 7.86 -10.31 4.20
N ASN A 78 8.06 -9.83 2.97
CA ASN A 78 9.21 -10.19 2.12
C ASN A 78 9.87 -8.92 1.55
N LEU A 79 10.00 -7.89 2.37
CA LEU A 79 10.61 -6.62 2.00
C LEU A 79 11.78 -6.31 2.92
N LEU A 80 12.96 -6.15 2.33
CA LEU A 80 14.14 -5.61 2.99
C LEU A 80 14.29 -4.14 2.60
N ALA A 81 13.94 -3.24 3.51
CA ALA A 81 14.09 -1.81 3.30
C ALA A 81 15.46 -1.34 3.80
N LEU A 82 16.08 -0.43 3.05
CA LEU A 82 17.39 0.13 3.41
C LEU A 82 17.28 1.10 4.59
N ASP A 83 18.29 1.15 5.44
CA ASP A 83 18.33 2.02 6.61
C ASP A 83 18.41 3.52 6.25
N CYS A 84 18.90 3.85 5.05
CA CYS A 84 18.87 5.23 4.54
C CYS A 84 17.47 5.73 4.15
N GLY A 85 16.46 4.84 4.19
CA GLY A 85 15.09 5.19 3.83
C GLY A 85 14.82 5.22 2.33
N LEU A 86 13.70 5.83 1.96
CA LEU A 86 13.26 5.98 0.57
C LEU A 86 12.95 7.44 0.25
N ASP A 87 13.31 7.89 -0.95
CA ASP A 87 12.92 9.20 -1.49
C ASP A 87 11.60 9.13 -2.31
N LYS A 88 10.67 8.29 -1.87
CA LYS A 88 9.40 8.00 -2.55
C LYS A 88 8.27 7.91 -1.54
N ALA A 89 7.06 8.28 -1.98
CA ALA A 89 5.85 7.96 -1.23
C ALA A 89 5.65 6.44 -1.19
N VAL A 90 5.16 5.93 -0.07
CA VAL A 90 4.80 4.52 0.07
C VAL A 90 3.29 4.38 0.17
N ILE A 91 2.70 3.60 -0.72
CA ILE A 91 1.29 3.23 -0.68
C ILE A 91 1.21 1.81 -0.13
N LYS A 92 0.71 1.68 1.09
CA LYS A 92 0.60 0.39 1.76
C LYS A 92 -0.80 -0.19 1.60
N ILE A 93 -0.90 -1.33 0.93
CA ILE A 93 -2.13 -2.11 0.84
C ILE A 93 -2.17 -3.04 2.05
N SER A 94 -3.06 -2.74 3.00
CA SER A 94 -3.19 -3.45 4.27
C SER A 94 -4.45 -4.32 4.30
N ASP A 95 -4.65 -5.00 5.43
CA ASP A 95 -5.83 -5.84 5.71
C ASP A 95 -7.16 -5.08 5.59
N ALA A 96 -7.14 -3.75 5.62
CA ALA A 96 -8.33 -2.92 5.36
C ALA A 96 -8.90 -3.10 3.95
N MET A 97 -8.09 -3.67 3.02
CA MET A 97 -8.48 -4.02 1.66
C MET A 97 -8.39 -5.54 1.46
N SER A 98 -9.04 -6.33 2.31
CA SER A 98 -8.93 -7.80 2.37
C SER A 98 -10.28 -8.50 2.09
N GLU A 99 -11.04 -8.03 1.12
CA GLU A 99 -12.27 -8.68 0.69
C GLU A 99 -11.98 -10.00 -0.03
N ILE A 100 -12.80 -11.03 0.22
CA ILE A 100 -12.68 -12.34 -0.41
C ILE A 100 -14.08 -12.91 -0.69
N SER A 101 -14.29 -13.48 -1.87
CA SER A 101 -15.56 -14.08 -2.29
C SER A 101 -15.35 -15.14 -3.34
N LEU A 102 -16.32 -16.07 -3.47
CA LEU A 102 -16.44 -16.97 -4.62
C LEU A 102 -17.09 -16.22 -5.78
N VAL A 103 -16.53 -16.36 -6.97
CA VAL A 103 -17.14 -15.93 -8.24
C VAL A 103 -17.98 -17.05 -8.83
N ASP A 104 -17.44 -18.25 -8.77
CA ASP A 104 -18.06 -19.51 -9.21
C ASP A 104 -17.49 -20.71 -8.42
N ASN A 105 -17.76 -21.93 -8.86
CA ASN A 105 -17.35 -23.14 -8.14
C ASN A 105 -15.82 -23.39 -8.12
N GLU A 106 -15.03 -22.66 -8.89
CA GLU A 106 -13.59 -22.87 -9.06
C GLU A 106 -12.78 -21.56 -8.93
N THR A 107 -13.46 -20.41 -8.82
CA THR A 107 -12.81 -19.10 -8.87
C THR A 107 -13.03 -18.29 -7.60
N ILE A 108 -11.95 -17.89 -6.95
CA ILE A 108 -11.94 -16.97 -5.81
C ILE A 108 -11.51 -15.58 -6.30
N LEU A 109 -12.31 -14.57 -5.98
CA LEU A 109 -11.92 -13.17 -6.07
C LEU A 109 -11.43 -12.68 -4.70
N CYS A 110 -10.23 -12.14 -4.64
CA CYS A 110 -9.72 -11.53 -3.41
C CYS A 110 -9.03 -10.19 -3.68
N SER A 111 -9.17 -9.28 -2.74
CA SER A 111 -8.48 -7.99 -2.77
C SER A 111 -7.00 -8.13 -2.42
N ALA A 112 -6.18 -7.20 -2.88
CA ALA A 112 -4.71 -7.24 -2.75
C ALA A 112 -4.20 -7.18 -1.30
N GLY A 113 -5.02 -6.76 -0.34
CA GLY A 113 -4.70 -6.78 1.09
C GLY A 113 -5.00 -8.11 1.79
N THR A 114 -5.59 -9.08 1.09
CA THR A 114 -5.91 -10.39 1.67
C THR A 114 -4.64 -11.18 1.98
N LYS A 115 -4.51 -11.63 3.22
CA LYS A 115 -3.38 -12.50 3.62
C LYS A 115 -3.47 -13.86 2.96
N MET A 116 -2.34 -14.42 2.53
CA MET A 116 -2.27 -15.73 1.91
C MET A 116 -2.88 -16.81 2.79
N VAL A 117 -2.62 -16.80 4.09
CA VAL A 117 -3.22 -17.73 5.06
C VAL A 117 -4.77 -17.67 5.05
N THR A 118 -5.33 -16.46 4.95
CA THR A 118 -6.78 -16.27 4.86
C THR A 118 -7.34 -16.83 3.56
N LEU A 119 -6.64 -16.59 2.43
CA LEU A 119 -7.02 -17.12 1.12
C LEU A 119 -6.99 -18.66 1.10
N CYS A 120 -5.91 -19.27 1.62
CA CYS A 120 -5.79 -20.72 1.70
C CYS A 120 -6.88 -21.36 2.57
N LYS A 121 -7.18 -20.74 3.73
CA LYS A 121 -8.25 -21.19 4.61
C LYS A 121 -9.62 -21.12 3.92
N PHE A 122 -9.90 -20.01 3.23
CA PHE A 122 -11.14 -19.82 2.48
C PHE A 122 -11.28 -20.86 1.35
N ALA A 123 -10.20 -21.16 0.61
CA ALA A 123 -10.18 -22.18 -0.42
C ALA A 123 -10.49 -23.57 0.16
N LEU A 124 -9.85 -23.93 1.29
CA LEU A 124 -10.10 -25.20 1.99
C LEU A 124 -11.56 -25.33 2.44
N GLU A 125 -12.11 -24.29 3.07
CA GLU A 125 -13.52 -24.25 3.53
C GLU A 125 -14.52 -24.42 2.37
N ASN A 126 -14.12 -24.03 1.15
CA ASN A 126 -14.94 -24.19 -0.06
C ASN A 126 -14.53 -25.40 -0.93
N SER A 127 -13.71 -26.31 -0.40
CA SER A 127 -13.26 -27.53 -1.08
C SER A 127 -12.52 -27.26 -2.40
N LEU A 128 -11.79 -26.14 -2.47
CA LEU A 128 -10.98 -25.77 -3.63
C LEU A 128 -9.52 -26.17 -3.40
N SER A 129 -8.89 -26.73 -4.45
CA SER A 129 -7.47 -27.10 -4.49
C SER A 129 -6.68 -26.14 -5.38
N GLY A 130 -5.34 -26.19 -5.31
CA GLY A 130 -4.44 -25.40 -6.15
C GLY A 130 -3.63 -24.32 -5.40
N LEU A 131 -3.83 -24.17 -4.08
CA LEU A 131 -3.08 -23.26 -3.21
C LEU A 131 -2.20 -23.99 -2.18
N GLU A 132 -1.91 -25.27 -2.41
CA GLU A 132 -1.15 -26.12 -1.49
C GLU A 132 0.33 -25.72 -1.36
N PHE A 133 0.82 -24.88 -2.26
CA PHE A 133 2.18 -24.33 -2.26
C PHE A 133 2.33 -23.07 -1.40
N ALA A 134 1.27 -22.50 -0.89
CA ALA A 134 1.23 -21.18 -0.25
C ALA A 134 1.31 -21.23 1.27
#